data_5f572187b2b527d26db30830f02fbee9
#
_entry.id   5f572187b2b527d26db30830f02fbee9
#
_cell.length_a   1.000
_cell.length_b   1.000
_cell.length_c   1.000
_cell.angle_alpha   90.00
_cell.angle_beta   90.00
_cell.angle_gamma   90.00
#
_symmetry.space_group_name_H-M   'P 1'
#
loop_
_entity.id
_entity.type
_entity.pdbx_description
1 polymer ?
#
loop_
_entity_poly.entity_id
_entity_poly.type
_entity_poly.pdbx_seq_one_letter_code
_entity_poly.pdbx_strand_id
1 'polypeptide(L)'
;MATPRPSRRTSGQGQWALGHLEPLNPNERTKKDDDGLNVRRRIETIYSKAGFASIDAADLRGRFRWWGLYTQRRPGIEGGKTAILEPEELDDEFFMLRVRIPGGALTNSQLRTIATISSEFARGSADVTDRQNIQLHWIRIEDVPEIWERLEAVGLSTTEACGDTPRNMLGCPLAGVDADEILDATHILREVNALAEGNHEFSNLPRKYKTAISGCPVYCIHHEINDISFVGVRHTDGRAGFDVWVGGGLSTNPMFAQRLGVFVEAEDVPEVWAGVTKVFRDYGYRKSRNRARLKFLVADWGAEKFREVLEKEYLGHALEDGVEPPAPVGERDHIGVRRQRDGRNYVGFAFRSGRTSGKELTEIADLAARFGSGDVATTVEQKMVIRDVDDSDVDALVDELERRDLRVRPTVFRRGTMACTGIEFCKLAIVETKERSVELYEELERRLPDFDTPITINLNGCPNSCARFQTADIGFKGSIVDGGEGYQVHLGGSVAGGDVAFGRKLRGLKVTSAELPDYIERVLLNYRAGRNDDESFASWVRRADESLIQ
;
A
#
# COMPACT_ATOMS: atom_id res chain seq x y z
N MET A 1 9.55 -21.39 -25.23
CA MET A 1 10.07 -20.02 -25.32
C MET A 1 9.25 -19.26 -26.33
N ALA A 2 8.46 -18.28 -25.92
CA ALA A 2 7.74 -17.44 -26.87
C ALA A 2 8.74 -16.42 -27.43
N THR A 3 8.91 -16.40 -28.75
CA THR A 3 9.70 -15.41 -29.46
C THR A 3 9.29 -14.00 -29.06
N PRO A 4 10.24 -13.10 -28.73
CA PRO A 4 9.93 -11.70 -28.46
C PRO A 4 9.23 -11.12 -29.69
N ARG A 5 8.04 -10.56 -29.50
CA ARG A 5 7.37 -9.82 -30.58
C ARG A 5 8.20 -8.58 -30.88
N PRO A 6 8.47 -8.28 -32.17
CA PRO A 6 9.17 -7.07 -32.53
C PRO A 6 8.39 -5.85 -32.01
N SER A 7 9.06 -5.00 -31.25
CA SER A 7 8.54 -3.73 -30.81
C SER A 7 8.41 -2.80 -32.02
N ARG A 8 7.24 -2.68 -32.58
CA ARG A 8 6.94 -1.62 -33.55
C ARG A 8 6.23 -0.50 -32.80
N ARG A 9 6.97 0.54 -32.44
CA ARG A 9 6.40 1.82 -32.08
C ARG A 9 5.78 2.41 -33.35
N THR A 10 4.47 2.56 -33.40
CA THR A 10 3.80 3.30 -34.46
C THR A 10 3.76 4.76 -34.04
N SER A 11 4.49 5.60 -34.76
CA SER A 11 4.52 7.04 -34.56
C SER A 11 3.09 7.59 -34.45
N GLY A 12 2.80 8.32 -33.35
CA GLY A 12 1.56 9.06 -33.19
C GLY A 12 0.44 8.38 -32.43
N GLN A 13 0.61 7.12 -31.99
CA GLN A 13 -0.44 6.41 -31.23
C GLN A 13 -0.15 6.26 -29.73
N GLY A 14 1.04 6.66 -29.27
CA GLY A 14 1.42 6.67 -27.87
C GLY A 14 1.04 5.40 -27.13
N GLN A 15 0.43 5.57 -25.98
CA GLN A 15 0.01 4.48 -25.08
C GLN A 15 -0.99 3.47 -25.67
N TRP A 16 -1.63 3.79 -26.79
CA TRP A 16 -2.58 2.90 -27.50
C TRP A 16 -1.91 2.05 -28.57
N ALA A 17 -0.66 2.32 -28.88
CA ALA A 17 0.04 1.69 -30.00
C ALA A 17 0.57 0.29 -29.69
N LEU A 18 1.20 0.13 -28.54
CA LEU A 18 2.00 -1.04 -28.22
C LEU A 18 1.26 -2.03 -27.30
N GLY A 19 1.40 -3.31 -27.58
CA GLY A 19 0.77 -4.38 -26.81
C GLY A 19 -0.75 -4.41 -26.88
N HIS A 20 -1.37 -3.56 -27.71
CA HIS A 20 -2.79 -3.31 -27.76
C HIS A 20 -3.36 -3.60 -29.13
N LEU A 21 -4.17 -4.63 -29.22
CA LEU A 21 -4.87 -5.05 -30.45
C LEU A 21 -6.36 -5.16 -30.15
N GLU A 22 -7.17 -4.77 -31.12
CA GLU A 22 -8.61 -5.02 -31.08
C GLU A 22 -8.93 -6.54 -31.06
N PRO A 23 -9.99 -6.97 -30.34
CA PRO A 23 -10.91 -6.11 -29.60
C PRO A 23 -10.33 -5.65 -28.24
N LEU A 24 -10.62 -4.39 -27.85
CA LEU A 24 -10.27 -3.84 -26.56
C LEU A 24 -11.07 -4.54 -25.44
N ASN A 25 -10.43 -4.77 -24.28
CA ASN A 25 -11.19 -5.15 -23.10
C ASN A 25 -12.07 -3.98 -22.61
N PRO A 26 -13.12 -4.22 -21.81
CA PRO A 26 -14.06 -3.18 -21.41
C PRO A 26 -13.40 -1.97 -20.71
N ASN A 27 -12.39 -2.20 -19.86
CA ASN A 27 -11.70 -1.10 -19.18
C ASN A 27 -10.90 -0.22 -20.15
N GLU A 28 -10.23 -0.82 -21.13
CA GLU A 28 -9.50 -0.07 -22.16
C GLU A 28 -10.44 0.74 -23.04
N ARG A 29 -11.61 0.18 -23.39
CA ARG A 29 -12.65 0.95 -24.09
C ARG A 29 -13.07 2.17 -23.31
N THR A 30 -13.43 2.00 -22.02
CA THR A 30 -13.85 3.10 -21.15
C THR A 30 -12.78 4.23 -21.06
N LYS A 31 -11.49 3.86 -21.01
CA LYS A 31 -10.38 4.81 -20.97
C LYS A 31 -10.13 5.48 -22.32
N LYS A 32 -10.38 4.77 -23.42
CA LYS A 32 -10.24 5.32 -24.76
C LYS A 32 -11.36 6.31 -25.09
N ASP A 33 -12.57 6.05 -24.60
CA ASP A 33 -13.75 6.89 -24.85
C ASP A 33 -13.63 8.24 -24.13
N ASP A 34 -13.09 8.24 -22.90
CA ASP A 34 -12.92 9.48 -22.11
C ASP A 34 -11.86 9.29 -21.04
N ASP A 35 -11.01 10.29 -20.80
CA ASP A 35 -10.04 10.29 -19.70
C ASP A 35 -10.75 10.30 -18.34
N GLY A 36 -10.28 9.45 -17.43
CA GLY A 36 -10.85 9.33 -16.08
C GLY A 36 -10.78 10.64 -15.28
N LEU A 37 -9.82 11.52 -15.57
CA LEU A 37 -9.73 12.84 -14.93
C LEU A 37 -10.91 13.74 -15.25
N ASN A 38 -11.54 13.60 -16.40
CA ASN A 38 -12.65 14.44 -16.84
C ASN A 38 -13.95 14.24 -16.05
N VAL A 39 -14.09 13.13 -15.31
CA VAL A 39 -15.32 12.82 -14.57
C VAL A 39 -15.59 13.79 -13.43
N ARG A 40 -14.58 14.49 -12.90
CA ARG A 40 -14.72 15.50 -11.85
C ARG A 40 -15.83 16.49 -12.18
N ARG A 41 -15.78 17.07 -13.37
CA ARG A 41 -16.78 18.05 -13.79
C ARG A 41 -18.21 17.50 -13.74
N ARG A 42 -18.40 16.22 -14.11
CA ARG A 42 -19.72 15.59 -14.05
C ARG A 42 -20.15 15.35 -12.61
N ILE A 43 -19.23 15.00 -11.73
CA ILE A 43 -19.51 14.87 -10.29
C ILE A 43 -19.96 16.22 -9.72
N GLU A 44 -19.22 17.30 -9.96
CA GLU A 44 -19.50 18.63 -9.42
C GLU A 44 -20.80 19.26 -9.99
N THR A 45 -21.09 19.03 -11.27
CA THR A 45 -22.18 19.75 -11.95
C THR A 45 -23.48 18.96 -12.11
N ILE A 46 -23.42 17.63 -12.10
CA ILE A 46 -24.55 16.74 -12.37
C ILE A 46 -24.79 15.81 -11.19
N TYR A 47 -23.85 14.90 -10.89
CA TYR A 47 -24.11 13.77 -9.99
C TYR A 47 -24.32 14.21 -8.53
N SER A 48 -23.57 15.20 -8.07
CA SER A 48 -23.77 15.75 -6.70
C SER A 48 -25.11 16.43 -6.51
N LYS A 49 -25.77 16.89 -7.60
CA LYS A 49 -27.06 17.57 -7.55
C LYS A 49 -28.24 16.63 -7.79
N ALA A 50 -28.06 15.62 -8.64
CA ALA A 50 -29.10 14.71 -9.06
C ALA A 50 -29.09 13.37 -8.31
N GLY A 51 -28.07 13.12 -7.47
CA GLY A 51 -27.95 11.96 -6.61
C GLY A 51 -27.43 10.71 -7.31
N PHE A 52 -27.23 9.66 -6.53
CA PHE A 52 -26.59 8.40 -6.93
C PHE A 52 -27.24 7.76 -8.18
N ALA A 53 -28.58 7.77 -8.28
CA ALA A 53 -29.30 7.16 -9.40
C ALA A 53 -29.02 7.84 -10.76
N SER A 54 -28.46 9.06 -10.78
CA SER A 54 -28.12 9.78 -12.00
C SER A 54 -26.77 9.39 -12.61
N ILE A 55 -25.97 8.59 -11.90
CA ILE A 55 -24.60 8.32 -12.28
C ILE A 55 -24.54 7.34 -13.45
N ASP A 56 -23.83 7.73 -14.53
CA ASP A 56 -23.54 6.84 -15.65
C ASP A 56 -22.73 5.61 -15.21
N ALA A 57 -23.09 4.43 -15.71
CA ALA A 57 -22.47 3.18 -15.32
C ALA A 57 -20.96 3.10 -15.63
N ALA A 58 -20.52 3.71 -16.75
CA ALA A 58 -19.09 3.74 -17.11
C ALA A 58 -18.30 4.67 -16.19
N ASP A 59 -18.91 5.75 -15.73
CA ASP A 59 -18.31 6.64 -14.73
C ASP A 59 -18.23 5.96 -13.38
N LEU A 60 -19.34 5.40 -12.89
CA LEU A 60 -19.44 4.73 -11.59
C LEU A 60 -18.44 3.58 -11.44
N ARG A 61 -18.37 2.69 -12.45
CA ARG A 61 -17.53 1.48 -12.40
C ARG A 61 -16.15 1.68 -12.97
N GLY A 62 -15.93 2.75 -13.71
CA GLY A 62 -14.67 3.08 -14.39
C GLY A 62 -13.99 4.31 -13.82
N ARG A 63 -14.47 5.48 -14.19
CA ARG A 63 -13.75 6.76 -14.07
C ARG A 63 -13.72 7.34 -12.67
N PHE A 64 -14.70 7.07 -11.81
CA PHE A 64 -14.72 7.53 -10.40
C PHE A 64 -13.45 7.14 -9.64
N ARG A 65 -12.80 6.05 -10.03
CA ARG A 65 -11.54 5.58 -9.43
C ARG A 65 -10.40 6.59 -9.57
N TRP A 66 -10.39 7.41 -10.63
CA TRP A 66 -9.39 8.46 -10.79
C TRP A 66 -9.49 9.54 -9.71
N TRP A 67 -10.65 9.67 -9.09
CA TRP A 67 -10.92 10.62 -8.02
C TRP A 67 -11.02 9.94 -6.64
N GLY A 68 -10.43 8.76 -6.50
CA GLY A 68 -10.36 8.05 -5.23
C GLY A 68 -11.67 7.43 -4.75
N LEU A 69 -12.70 7.41 -5.58
CA LEU A 69 -14.04 6.95 -5.25
C LEU A 69 -14.28 5.51 -5.71
N TYR A 70 -14.82 4.69 -4.80
CA TYR A 70 -15.38 3.37 -5.09
C TYR A 70 -16.71 3.23 -4.35
N THR A 71 -17.74 2.70 -5.00
CA THR A 71 -18.92 2.23 -4.29
C THR A 71 -18.51 1.16 -3.29
N GLN A 72 -18.98 1.28 -2.06
CA GLN A 72 -18.74 0.26 -1.04
C GLN A 72 -19.72 -0.91 -1.20
N ARG A 73 -19.46 -1.99 -0.44
CA ARG A 73 -20.30 -3.17 -0.39
C ARG A 73 -21.60 -2.85 0.34
N ARG A 74 -22.73 -3.29 -0.22
CA ARG A 74 -24.00 -3.24 0.46
C ARG A 74 -23.97 -4.11 1.72
N PRO A 75 -24.35 -3.58 2.89
CA PRO A 75 -24.39 -4.35 4.14
C PRO A 75 -25.28 -5.61 4.07
N GLY A 76 -24.94 -6.62 4.85
CA GLY A 76 -25.74 -7.84 4.98
C GLY A 76 -25.56 -8.88 3.86
N ILE A 77 -24.71 -8.63 2.87
CA ILE A 77 -24.40 -9.63 1.83
C ILE A 77 -23.27 -10.54 2.32
N GLU A 78 -23.54 -11.83 2.45
CA GLU A 78 -22.55 -12.83 2.83
C GLU A 78 -21.40 -12.96 1.82
N GLY A 79 -20.21 -13.32 2.30
CA GLY A 79 -18.99 -13.47 1.47
C GLY A 79 -19.09 -14.49 0.35
N GLY A 80 -19.80 -15.59 0.57
CA GLY A 80 -20.06 -16.60 -0.44
C GLY A 80 -20.80 -16.07 -1.68
N LYS A 81 -21.52 -14.96 -1.54
CA LYS A 81 -22.24 -14.31 -2.65
C LYS A 81 -21.34 -13.44 -3.53
N THR A 82 -20.15 -13.05 -3.08
CA THR A 82 -19.25 -12.12 -3.79
C THR A 82 -18.95 -12.52 -5.23
N ALA A 83 -18.82 -13.83 -5.50
CA ALA A 83 -18.45 -14.34 -6.81
C ALA A 83 -19.64 -14.61 -7.74
N ILE A 84 -20.89 -14.57 -7.24
CA ILE A 84 -22.09 -14.97 -7.97
C ILE A 84 -23.07 -13.82 -8.22
N LEU A 85 -22.99 -12.75 -7.43
CA LEU A 85 -23.81 -11.56 -7.62
C LEU A 85 -23.18 -10.63 -8.66
N GLU A 86 -24.04 -9.96 -9.41
CA GLU A 86 -23.59 -8.90 -10.32
C GLU A 86 -23.09 -7.67 -9.52
N PRO A 87 -22.22 -6.85 -10.11
CA PRO A 87 -21.70 -5.67 -9.42
C PRO A 87 -22.77 -4.73 -8.88
N GLU A 88 -23.89 -4.59 -9.56
CA GLU A 88 -25.05 -3.77 -9.18
C GLU A 88 -25.72 -4.26 -7.90
N GLU A 89 -25.74 -5.55 -7.70
CA GLU A 89 -26.33 -6.18 -6.52
C GLU A 89 -25.45 -6.01 -5.28
N LEU A 90 -24.11 -5.91 -5.51
CA LEU A 90 -23.13 -5.68 -4.47
C LEU A 90 -22.93 -4.20 -4.11
N ASP A 91 -23.29 -3.27 -5.01
CA ASP A 91 -23.09 -1.84 -4.81
C ASP A 91 -24.03 -1.28 -3.73
N ASP A 92 -23.46 -0.49 -2.82
CA ASP A 92 -24.19 0.46 -1.97
C ASP A 92 -24.23 1.85 -2.66
N GLU A 93 -25.10 2.73 -2.23
CA GLU A 93 -25.16 4.13 -2.67
C GLU A 93 -24.06 5.00 -2.05
N PHE A 94 -23.35 4.46 -1.08
CA PHE A 94 -22.22 5.13 -0.43
C PHE A 94 -20.90 4.75 -1.08
N PHE A 95 -19.93 5.68 -0.95
CA PHE A 95 -18.59 5.52 -1.48
C PHE A 95 -17.56 5.40 -0.36
N MET A 96 -16.52 4.61 -0.63
CA MET A 96 -15.22 4.79 -0.02
C MET A 96 -14.50 5.90 -0.78
N LEU A 97 -13.97 6.89 -0.06
CA LEU A 97 -13.11 7.94 -0.60
C LEU A 97 -11.70 7.79 -0.02
N ARG A 98 -10.69 7.88 -0.87
CA ARG A 98 -9.29 7.74 -0.47
C ARG A 98 -8.57 9.07 -0.59
N VAL A 99 -8.08 9.58 0.55
CA VAL A 99 -7.22 10.76 0.59
C VAL A 99 -5.79 10.34 0.24
N ARG A 100 -5.19 11.02 -0.75
CA ARG A 100 -3.82 10.81 -1.18
C ARG A 100 -2.88 11.56 -0.25
N ILE A 101 -1.88 10.87 0.31
CA ILE A 101 -0.92 11.41 1.28
C ILE A 101 0.48 10.95 0.86
N PRO A 102 1.16 11.71 0.00
CA PRO A 102 2.49 11.34 -0.49
C PRO A 102 3.50 11.21 0.67
N GLY A 103 4.18 10.05 0.74
CA GLY A 103 5.11 9.72 1.82
C GLY A 103 4.46 9.57 3.20
N GLY A 104 3.14 9.66 3.29
CA GLY A 104 2.41 9.55 4.56
C GLY A 104 2.46 10.79 5.45
N ALA A 105 3.19 11.84 5.08
CA ALA A 105 3.39 13.03 5.91
C ALA A 105 2.17 13.96 5.91
N LEU A 106 1.75 14.38 7.09
CA LEU A 106 0.60 15.27 7.31
C LEU A 106 0.99 16.38 8.30
N THR A 107 0.65 17.61 7.95
CA THR A 107 0.64 18.71 8.91
C THR A 107 -0.56 18.59 9.85
N ASN A 108 -0.51 19.29 10.97
CA ASN A 108 -1.62 19.32 11.92
C ASN A 108 -2.94 19.76 11.27
N SER A 109 -2.91 20.79 10.43
CA SER A 109 -4.10 21.28 9.74
C SER A 109 -4.68 20.25 8.75
N GLN A 110 -3.82 19.51 8.05
CA GLN A 110 -4.23 18.44 7.15
C GLN A 110 -4.91 17.29 7.91
N LEU A 111 -4.30 16.84 9.02
CA LEU A 111 -4.88 15.79 9.85
C LEU A 111 -6.25 16.20 10.43
N ARG A 112 -6.37 17.44 10.94
CA ARG A 112 -7.65 17.98 11.44
C ARG A 112 -8.70 18.07 10.34
N THR A 113 -8.33 18.47 9.14
CA THR A 113 -9.26 18.51 8.01
C THR A 113 -9.81 17.11 7.69
N ILE A 114 -8.95 16.09 7.63
CA ILE A 114 -9.39 14.70 7.43
C ILE A 114 -10.28 14.25 8.59
N ALA A 115 -9.93 14.57 9.84
CA ALA A 115 -10.70 14.23 11.03
C ALA A 115 -12.10 14.85 11.03
N THR A 116 -12.21 16.12 10.63
CA THR A 116 -13.49 16.83 10.52
C THR A 116 -14.35 16.23 9.40
N ILE A 117 -13.76 15.97 8.22
CA ILE A 117 -14.46 15.31 7.11
C ILE A 117 -14.96 13.92 7.53
N SER A 118 -14.13 13.14 8.24
CA SER A 118 -14.54 11.84 8.78
C SER A 118 -15.77 11.96 9.70
N SER A 119 -15.75 12.94 10.60
CA SER A 119 -16.84 13.14 11.57
C SER A 119 -18.14 13.62 10.92
N GLU A 120 -18.04 14.52 9.95
CA GLU A 120 -19.22 15.16 9.33
C GLU A 120 -19.81 14.32 8.18
N PHE A 121 -18.99 13.70 7.35
CA PHE A 121 -19.43 13.05 6.11
C PHE A 121 -19.25 11.53 6.08
N ALA A 122 -18.39 10.95 6.97
CA ALA A 122 -18.02 9.54 6.94
C ALA A 122 -18.51 8.76 8.17
N ARG A 123 -19.53 9.23 8.87
CA ARG A 123 -20.04 8.63 10.13
C ARG A 123 -18.93 8.41 11.17
N GLY A 124 -17.91 9.27 11.16
CA GLY A 124 -16.77 9.18 12.04
C GLY A 124 -15.76 8.07 11.69
N SER A 125 -15.94 7.32 10.61
CA SER A 125 -15.03 6.22 10.25
C SER A 125 -13.81 6.68 9.46
N ALA A 126 -12.65 6.05 9.71
CA ALA A 126 -11.44 6.20 8.92
C ALA A 126 -10.56 4.95 9.03
N ASP A 127 -9.80 4.66 7.98
CA ASP A 127 -8.80 3.58 7.95
C ASP A 127 -7.45 4.10 7.47
N VAL A 128 -6.39 3.89 8.24
CA VAL A 128 -5.01 4.04 7.78
C VAL A 128 -4.64 2.83 6.93
N THR A 129 -4.08 3.07 5.74
CA THR A 129 -3.80 2.01 4.76
C THR A 129 -2.31 1.62 4.71
N ASP A 130 -2.01 0.42 4.17
CA ASP A 130 -0.65 -0.03 3.84
C ASP A 130 0.07 0.82 2.77
N ARG A 131 -0.62 1.79 2.20
CA ARG A 131 -0.07 2.75 1.24
C ARG A 131 -0.10 4.17 1.77
N GLN A 132 -0.01 4.33 3.09
CA GLN A 132 0.10 5.62 3.76
C GLN A 132 -1.04 6.60 3.44
N ASN A 133 -2.18 6.11 2.98
CA ASN A 133 -3.39 6.90 2.77
C ASN A 133 -4.33 6.80 3.96
N ILE A 134 -5.31 7.69 4.02
CA ILE A 134 -6.50 7.52 4.86
C ILE A 134 -7.70 7.29 3.96
N GLN A 135 -8.49 6.25 4.25
CA GLN A 135 -9.77 5.96 3.61
C GLN A 135 -10.91 6.39 4.52
N LEU A 136 -11.90 7.03 3.90
CA LEU A 136 -13.16 7.40 4.54
C LEU A 136 -14.28 6.58 3.90
N HIS A 137 -15.24 6.16 4.71
CA HIS A 137 -16.37 5.34 4.27
C HIS A 137 -17.68 6.13 4.40
N TRP A 138 -18.78 5.61 3.86
CA TRP A 138 -20.13 6.21 3.94
C TRP A 138 -20.27 7.56 3.22
N ILE A 139 -19.37 7.89 2.32
CA ILE A 139 -19.40 9.16 1.58
C ILE A 139 -20.57 9.15 0.58
N ARG A 140 -21.39 10.19 0.58
CA ARG A 140 -22.45 10.41 -0.39
C ARG A 140 -21.89 11.20 -1.58
N ILE A 141 -22.43 10.96 -2.77
CA ILE A 141 -21.98 11.67 -3.98
C ILE A 141 -22.26 13.19 -3.88
N GLU A 142 -23.31 13.58 -3.17
CA GLU A 142 -23.70 14.97 -2.96
C GLU A 142 -22.65 15.74 -2.16
N ASP A 143 -21.95 15.08 -1.26
CA ASP A 143 -20.97 15.68 -0.34
C ASP A 143 -19.55 15.78 -0.96
N VAL A 144 -19.30 15.05 -2.04
CA VAL A 144 -17.95 14.95 -2.65
C VAL A 144 -17.35 16.29 -3.05
N PRO A 145 -18.08 17.23 -3.68
CA PRO A 145 -17.49 18.53 -4.05
C PRO A 145 -17.01 19.34 -2.84
N GLU A 146 -17.77 19.37 -1.75
CA GLU A 146 -17.38 20.05 -0.51
C GLU A 146 -16.18 19.38 0.15
N ILE A 147 -16.13 18.04 0.18
CA ILE A 147 -14.99 17.30 0.69
C ILE A 147 -13.72 17.64 -0.10
N TRP A 148 -13.80 17.72 -1.43
CA TRP A 148 -12.66 18.10 -2.26
C TRP A 148 -12.20 19.52 -1.99
N GLU A 149 -13.11 20.50 -1.90
CA GLU A 149 -12.80 21.88 -1.58
C GLU A 149 -12.03 21.98 -0.25
N ARG A 150 -12.49 21.28 0.80
CA ARG A 150 -11.84 21.28 2.11
C ARG A 150 -10.46 20.62 2.08
N LEU A 151 -10.28 19.52 1.36
CA LEU A 151 -8.98 18.85 1.21
C LEU A 151 -8.00 19.71 0.42
N GLU A 152 -8.44 20.27 -0.71
CA GLU A 152 -7.62 21.10 -1.58
C GLU A 152 -7.20 22.41 -0.88
N ALA A 153 -8.03 22.98 -0.04
CA ALA A 153 -7.70 24.17 0.77
C ALA A 153 -6.49 23.96 1.71
N VAL A 154 -6.17 22.72 2.07
CA VAL A 154 -5.00 22.37 2.88
C VAL A 154 -3.92 21.62 2.08
N GLY A 155 -4.01 21.61 0.74
CA GLY A 155 -3.03 20.97 -0.14
C GLY A 155 -3.09 19.44 -0.16
N LEU A 156 -4.25 18.85 0.16
CA LEU A 156 -4.53 17.43 0.00
C LEU A 156 -5.45 17.20 -1.20
N SER A 157 -5.43 15.98 -1.72
CA SER A 157 -6.33 15.59 -2.83
C SER A 157 -6.75 14.13 -2.74
N THR A 158 -7.69 13.76 -3.61
CA THR A 158 -8.06 12.37 -3.89
C THR A 158 -7.70 11.95 -5.32
N THR A 159 -7.09 12.87 -6.07
CA THR A 159 -6.75 12.71 -7.48
C THR A 159 -5.83 11.49 -7.66
N GLU A 160 -6.23 10.58 -8.54
CA GLU A 160 -5.48 9.36 -8.87
C GLU A 160 -5.10 8.47 -7.65
N ALA A 161 -5.77 8.67 -6.51
CA ALA A 161 -5.60 7.76 -5.37
C ALA A 161 -6.00 6.32 -5.72
N CYS A 162 -6.76 6.13 -6.78
CA CYS A 162 -7.16 4.84 -7.36
C CYS A 162 -7.05 4.87 -8.90
N GLY A 163 -7.54 3.85 -9.62
CA GLY A 163 -7.51 3.83 -11.09
C GLY A 163 -6.28 3.13 -11.69
N ASP A 164 -6.16 3.26 -13.01
CA ASP A 164 -5.01 2.77 -13.79
C ASP A 164 -4.01 3.91 -14.02
N THR A 165 -3.48 4.43 -12.93
CA THR A 165 -2.68 5.65 -12.81
C THR A 165 -1.54 5.44 -11.84
N PRO A 166 -0.59 6.37 -11.73
CA PRO A 166 0.35 6.44 -10.62
C PRO A 166 -0.40 6.62 -9.30
N ARG A 167 -0.24 5.63 -8.40
CA ARG A 167 -0.89 5.64 -7.09
C ARG A 167 -0.11 6.50 -6.11
N ASN A 168 -0.68 6.74 -4.92
CA ASN A 168 0.05 7.40 -3.85
C ASN A 168 1.47 6.85 -3.73
N MET A 169 2.45 7.72 -3.61
CA MET A 169 3.86 7.37 -3.49
C MET A 169 4.20 7.06 -2.05
N LEU A 170 4.88 5.94 -1.84
CA LEU A 170 5.37 5.56 -0.52
C LEU A 170 6.70 6.24 -0.24
N GLY A 171 6.88 6.68 0.99
CA GLY A 171 8.13 7.22 1.52
C GLY A 171 8.39 6.76 2.94
N CYS A 172 9.61 6.97 3.43
CA CYS A 172 9.87 6.77 4.85
C CYS A 172 9.06 7.78 5.67
N PRO A 173 8.31 7.35 6.72
CA PRO A 173 7.56 8.28 7.56
C PRO A 173 8.46 9.22 8.36
N LEU A 174 9.77 8.95 8.39
CA LEU A 174 10.80 9.74 9.06
C LEU A 174 11.72 10.48 8.09
N ALA A 175 11.41 10.52 6.79
CA ALA A 175 12.23 11.23 5.82
C ALA A 175 12.46 12.69 6.27
N GLY A 176 13.72 13.12 6.21
CA GLY A 176 14.20 14.43 6.65
C GLY A 176 14.52 14.55 8.14
N VAL A 177 14.08 13.59 8.98
CA VAL A 177 14.33 13.60 10.44
C VAL A 177 15.03 12.36 10.97
N ASP A 178 15.13 11.29 10.19
CA ASP A 178 15.80 10.04 10.57
C ASP A 178 17.31 10.28 10.76
N ALA A 179 17.85 9.81 11.89
CA ALA A 179 19.27 9.96 12.20
C ALA A 179 20.17 9.15 11.23
N ASP A 180 19.65 8.04 10.74
CA ASP A 180 20.41 7.06 9.96
C ASP A 180 20.14 7.13 8.45
N GLU A 181 19.27 8.03 7.98
CA GLU A 181 18.96 8.10 6.54
C GLU A 181 20.18 8.44 5.68
N ILE A 182 20.29 7.76 4.54
CA ILE A 182 21.37 7.95 3.58
C ILE A 182 21.27 9.33 2.92
N LEU A 183 20.03 9.72 2.57
CA LEU A 183 19.66 11.04 2.06
C LEU A 183 18.19 11.33 2.33
N ASP A 184 17.85 12.61 2.46
CA ASP A 184 16.46 13.05 2.59
C ASP A 184 15.73 12.96 1.24
N ALA A 185 14.78 12.04 1.15
CA ALA A 185 13.97 11.82 -0.04
C ALA A 185 12.69 12.67 -0.09
N THR A 186 12.45 13.55 0.89
CA THR A 186 11.18 14.29 1.02
C THR A 186 10.89 15.18 -0.19
N HIS A 187 11.90 15.96 -0.62
CA HIS A 187 11.76 16.87 -1.76
C HIS A 187 11.51 16.10 -3.05
N ILE A 188 12.29 15.08 -3.31
CA ILE A 188 12.23 14.23 -4.51
C ILE A 188 10.86 13.57 -4.62
N LEU A 189 10.35 13.00 -3.53
CA LEU A 189 9.04 12.37 -3.50
C LEU A 189 7.93 13.36 -3.84
N ARG A 190 8.01 14.61 -3.31
CA ARG A 190 7.04 15.67 -3.63
C ARG A 190 7.12 16.09 -5.08
N GLU A 191 8.30 16.22 -5.63
CA GLU A 191 8.51 16.57 -7.04
C GLU A 191 7.96 15.51 -7.99
N VAL A 192 8.28 14.24 -7.76
CA VAL A 192 7.73 13.12 -8.55
C VAL A 192 6.21 13.04 -8.40
N ASN A 193 5.67 13.32 -7.20
CA ASN A 193 4.23 13.36 -7.00
C ASN A 193 3.58 14.51 -7.79
N ALA A 194 4.17 15.69 -7.77
CA ALA A 194 3.66 16.85 -8.52
C ALA A 194 3.73 16.64 -10.05
N LEU A 195 4.76 15.95 -10.53
CA LEU A 195 4.88 15.55 -11.93
C LEU A 195 3.79 14.57 -12.35
N ALA A 196 3.40 13.66 -11.45
CA ALA A 196 2.50 12.55 -11.73
C ALA A 196 1.02 12.91 -11.59
N GLU A 197 0.66 13.64 -10.52
CA GLU A 197 -0.72 13.86 -10.10
C GLU A 197 -1.49 14.78 -11.04
N GLY A 198 -2.62 14.29 -11.55
CA GLY A 198 -3.47 15.04 -12.48
C GLY A 198 -2.85 15.23 -13.89
N ASN A 199 -1.73 14.59 -14.17
CA ASN A 199 -1.08 14.69 -15.46
C ASN A 199 -1.67 13.70 -16.47
N HIS A 200 -2.36 14.20 -17.47
CA HIS A 200 -2.98 13.41 -18.54
C HIS A 200 -1.99 12.49 -19.26
N GLU A 201 -0.70 12.80 -19.28
CA GLU A 201 0.31 11.91 -19.86
C GLU A 201 0.41 10.58 -19.13
N PHE A 202 0.11 10.56 -17.82
CA PHE A 202 0.18 9.38 -16.95
C PHE A 202 -1.19 8.88 -16.47
N SER A 203 -2.29 9.55 -16.83
CA SER A 203 -3.64 9.20 -16.37
C SER A 203 -4.23 7.94 -17.02
N ASN A 204 -3.58 7.39 -18.06
CA ASN A 204 -4.02 6.20 -18.76
C ASN A 204 -2.90 5.15 -18.90
N LEU A 205 -2.53 4.53 -17.78
CA LEU A 205 -1.59 3.41 -17.78
C LEU A 205 -2.32 2.07 -18.04
N PRO A 206 -1.61 1.01 -18.44
CA PRO A 206 -2.23 -0.32 -18.62
C PRO A 206 -2.91 -0.84 -17.35
N ARG A 207 -2.36 -0.49 -16.17
CA ARG A 207 -2.87 -0.87 -14.85
C ARG A 207 -2.34 0.09 -13.79
N LYS A 208 -2.86 -0.02 -12.54
CA LYS A 208 -2.31 0.71 -11.38
C LYS A 208 -0.78 0.62 -11.34
N TYR A 209 -0.14 1.73 -11.03
CA TYR A 209 1.30 1.86 -10.94
C TYR A 209 1.70 2.36 -9.55
N LYS A 210 2.54 1.61 -8.88
CA LYS A 210 2.92 1.84 -7.48
C LYS A 210 4.37 2.30 -7.42
N THR A 211 4.61 3.46 -6.84
CA THR A 211 5.94 4.04 -6.63
C THR A 211 6.30 4.02 -5.16
N ALA A 212 7.59 3.80 -4.86
CA ALA A 212 8.17 3.96 -3.54
C ALA A 212 9.54 4.65 -3.66
N ILE A 213 9.81 5.67 -2.81
CA ILE A 213 11.05 6.44 -2.79
C ILE A 213 11.50 6.60 -1.34
N SER A 214 12.69 6.12 -0.99
CA SER A 214 13.19 6.23 0.38
C SER A 214 14.71 6.25 0.44
N GLY A 215 15.24 7.19 1.21
CA GLY A 215 16.64 7.21 1.63
C GLY A 215 16.94 6.42 2.90
N CYS A 216 15.93 5.73 3.47
CA CYS A 216 16.03 4.99 4.71
C CYS A 216 16.79 3.66 4.53
N PRO A 217 17.82 3.36 5.36
CA PRO A 217 18.63 2.16 5.21
C PRO A 217 17.92 0.86 5.61
N VAL A 218 16.78 0.93 6.29
CA VAL A 218 16.00 -0.25 6.68
C VAL A 218 14.93 -0.63 5.64
N TYR A 219 14.83 0.10 4.54
CA TYR A 219 13.90 -0.16 3.41
C TYR A 219 12.44 -0.36 3.85
N CYS A 220 11.96 0.50 4.75
CA CYS A 220 10.62 0.42 5.33
C CYS A 220 9.47 0.47 4.31
N ILE A 221 9.74 0.91 3.08
CA ILE A 221 8.78 1.03 1.99
C ILE A 221 8.48 -0.28 1.23
N HIS A 222 9.11 -1.40 1.60
CA HIS A 222 8.98 -2.69 0.90
C HIS A 222 9.17 -2.55 -0.62
N HIS A 223 10.36 -2.11 -1.00
CA HIS A 223 10.72 -1.79 -2.40
C HIS A 223 10.47 -2.96 -3.36
N GLU A 224 10.61 -4.19 -2.89
CA GLU A 224 10.50 -5.43 -3.67
C GLU A 224 9.11 -5.67 -4.28
N ILE A 225 8.06 -5.01 -3.76
CA ILE A 225 6.67 -5.26 -4.16
C ILE A 225 5.97 -4.06 -4.81
N ASN A 226 6.72 -3.05 -5.23
CA ASN A 226 6.21 -1.90 -5.99
C ASN A 226 6.56 -2.00 -7.48
N ASP A 227 5.82 -1.29 -8.34
CA ASP A 227 6.08 -1.29 -9.79
C ASP A 227 7.40 -0.58 -10.11
N ILE A 228 7.73 0.47 -9.36
CA ILE A 228 9.04 1.13 -9.33
C ILE A 228 9.41 1.51 -7.91
N SER A 229 10.67 1.35 -7.54
CA SER A 229 11.21 1.82 -6.28
C SER A 229 12.58 2.44 -6.46
N PHE A 230 12.82 3.52 -5.70
CA PHE A 230 14.10 4.18 -5.55
C PHE A 230 14.58 3.98 -4.11
N VAL A 231 15.70 3.30 -3.96
CA VAL A 231 16.27 2.90 -2.67
C VAL A 231 17.57 3.64 -2.45
N GLY A 232 17.67 4.42 -1.38
CA GLY A 232 18.87 5.20 -1.06
C GLY A 232 20.11 4.32 -0.92
N VAL A 233 21.18 4.72 -1.60
CA VAL A 233 22.47 4.04 -1.56
C VAL A 233 23.62 5.05 -1.56
N ARG A 234 24.80 4.62 -1.08
CA ARG A 234 26.06 5.34 -1.31
C ARG A 234 26.82 4.66 -2.44
N HIS A 235 27.13 5.44 -3.45
CA HIS A 235 28.00 4.99 -4.55
C HIS A 235 29.44 4.78 -4.07
N THR A 236 30.25 4.07 -4.84
CA THR A 236 31.65 3.76 -4.51
C THR A 236 32.55 4.97 -4.30
N ASP A 237 32.21 6.10 -4.91
CA ASP A 237 32.90 7.39 -4.75
C ASP A 237 32.37 8.23 -3.57
N GLY A 238 31.37 7.72 -2.82
CA GLY A 238 30.79 8.34 -1.64
C GLY A 238 29.56 9.20 -1.89
N ARG A 239 29.15 9.48 -3.15
CA ARG A 239 27.89 10.18 -3.46
C ARG A 239 26.71 9.40 -2.91
N ALA A 240 25.72 10.13 -2.39
CA ALA A 240 24.41 9.58 -2.02
C ALA A 240 23.45 9.71 -3.22
N GLY A 241 22.70 8.67 -3.50
CA GLY A 241 21.74 8.62 -4.58
C GLY A 241 20.82 7.40 -4.42
N PHE A 242 20.28 6.90 -5.51
CA PHE A 242 19.30 5.81 -5.49
C PHE A 242 19.69 4.64 -6.42
N ASP A 243 19.47 3.44 -5.91
CA ASP A 243 19.36 2.23 -6.72
C ASP A 243 17.90 2.03 -7.18
N VAL A 244 17.68 1.53 -8.39
CA VAL A 244 16.34 1.47 -9.01
C VAL A 244 15.87 0.03 -9.19
N TRP A 245 14.65 -0.23 -8.73
CA TRP A 245 13.99 -1.52 -8.82
C TRP A 245 12.68 -1.39 -9.60
N VAL A 246 12.37 -2.35 -10.49
CA VAL A 246 11.18 -2.32 -11.34
C VAL A 246 10.45 -3.66 -11.36
N GLY A 247 9.14 -3.63 -11.55
CA GLY A 247 8.34 -4.81 -11.84
C GLY A 247 7.89 -5.61 -10.62
N GLY A 248 7.89 -5.05 -9.42
CA GLY A 248 7.32 -5.70 -8.25
C GLY A 248 5.79 -5.62 -8.16
N GLY A 249 5.18 -6.60 -7.52
CA GLY A 249 3.74 -6.55 -7.24
C GLY A 249 3.11 -7.87 -6.81
N LEU A 250 2.17 -7.75 -5.91
CA LEU A 250 1.38 -8.85 -5.34
C LEU A 250 0.14 -9.18 -6.17
N SER A 251 -0.94 -9.66 -5.55
CA SER A 251 -2.18 -10.14 -6.14
C SER A 251 -2.08 -11.62 -6.57
N THR A 252 -2.86 -12.08 -7.53
CA THR A 252 -2.96 -13.51 -7.91
C THR A 252 -1.65 -14.12 -8.42
N ASN A 253 -0.77 -13.31 -9.00
CA ASN A 253 0.53 -13.73 -9.52
C ASN A 253 1.60 -12.82 -8.91
N PRO A 254 2.05 -13.05 -7.67
CA PRO A 254 3.05 -12.22 -7.03
C PRO A 254 4.41 -12.35 -7.73
N MET A 255 5.11 -11.23 -7.87
CA MET A 255 6.48 -11.15 -8.40
C MET A 255 7.24 -10.09 -7.62
N PHE A 256 8.49 -10.35 -7.29
CA PHE A 256 9.37 -9.35 -6.74
C PHE A 256 9.93 -8.46 -7.85
N ALA A 257 10.24 -7.21 -7.49
CA ALA A 257 10.91 -6.28 -8.38
C ALA A 257 12.31 -6.81 -8.75
N GLN A 258 12.77 -6.42 -9.94
CA GLN A 258 14.12 -6.67 -10.40
C GLN A 258 14.93 -5.39 -10.32
N ARG A 259 16.16 -5.51 -9.85
CA ARG A 259 17.11 -4.41 -9.78
C ARG A 259 17.59 -4.07 -11.19
N LEU A 260 17.60 -2.77 -11.56
CA LEU A 260 18.14 -2.31 -12.85
C LEU A 260 19.67 -2.21 -12.85
N GLY A 261 20.32 -2.20 -11.67
CA GLY A 261 21.76 -2.08 -11.54
C GLY A 261 22.29 -0.70 -11.91
N VAL A 262 21.53 0.34 -11.63
CA VAL A 262 21.87 1.74 -11.93
C VAL A 262 21.96 2.58 -10.67
N PHE A 263 22.82 3.62 -10.71
CA PHE A 263 22.87 4.69 -9.73
C PHE A 263 22.19 5.93 -10.33
N VAL A 264 21.27 6.53 -9.59
CA VAL A 264 20.53 7.73 -9.99
C VAL A 264 20.73 8.80 -8.94
N GLU A 265 21.24 9.96 -9.33
CA GLU A 265 21.32 11.10 -8.43
C GLU A 265 19.92 11.63 -8.10
N ALA A 266 19.81 12.37 -7.00
CA ALA A 266 18.53 12.83 -6.50
C ALA A 266 17.75 13.67 -7.52
N GLU A 267 18.46 14.52 -8.23
CA GLU A 267 17.95 15.44 -9.25
C GLU A 267 17.41 14.72 -10.49
N ASP A 268 17.92 13.52 -10.79
CA ASP A 268 17.57 12.75 -11.98
C ASP A 268 16.38 11.79 -11.72
N VAL A 269 15.96 11.61 -10.46
CA VAL A 269 14.85 10.70 -10.10
C VAL A 269 13.57 11.03 -10.85
N PRO A 270 13.12 12.30 -10.99
CA PRO A 270 11.90 12.62 -11.73
C PRO A 270 11.97 12.21 -13.21
N GLU A 271 13.11 12.40 -13.87
CA GLU A 271 13.32 12.00 -15.27
C GLU A 271 13.27 10.49 -15.43
N VAL A 272 14.02 9.75 -14.59
CA VAL A 272 14.05 8.28 -14.61
C VAL A 272 12.68 7.70 -14.29
N TRP A 273 11.96 8.25 -13.30
CA TRP A 273 10.59 7.86 -12.97
C TRP A 273 9.66 8.04 -14.16
N ALA A 274 9.71 9.21 -14.82
CA ALA A 274 8.91 9.50 -16.00
C ALA A 274 9.24 8.56 -17.16
N GLY A 275 10.53 8.29 -17.38
CA GLY A 275 11.00 7.35 -18.40
C GLY A 275 10.45 5.94 -18.18
N VAL A 276 10.59 5.38 -16.97
CA VAL A 276 10.06 4.05 -16.62
C VAL A 276 8.53 4.01 -16.75
N THR A 277 7.84 5.09 -16.34
CA THR A 277 6.39 5.19 -16.47
C THR A 277 5.96 5.22 -17.95
N LYS A 278 6.70 5.92 -18.81
CA LYS A 278 6.47 5.95 -20.26
C LYS A 278 6.74 4.57 -20.90
N VAL A 279 7.79 3.86 -20.51
CA VAL A 279 8.02 2.46 -20.93
C VAL A 279 6.79 1.61 -20.59
N PHE A 280 6.28 1.72 -19.37
CA PHE A 280 5.09 0.98 -18.96
C PHE A 280 3.84 1.40 -19.73
N ARG A 281 3.62 2.70 -19.93
CA ARG A 281 2.49 3.24 -20.70
C ARG A 281 2.47 2.69 -22.13
N ASP A 282 3.62 2.68 -22.81
CA ASP A 282 3.76 2.40 -24.23
C ASP A 282 3.96 0.92 -24.56
N TYR A 283 4.68 0.18 -23.70
CA TYR A 283 4.98 -1.25 -23.90
C TYR A 283 4.19 -2.19 -23.00
N GLY A 284 3.54 -1.67 -21.94
CA GLY A 284 2.77 -2.48 -21.02
C GLY A 284 1.57 -3.18 -21.69
N TYR A 285 1.26 -4.37 -21.21
CA TYR A 285 0.21 -5.19 -21.79
C TYR A 285 -1.18 -4.68 -21.41
N ARG A 286 -2.04 -4.47 -22.43
CA ARG A 286 -3.41 -3.96 -22.25
C ARG A 286 -4.51 -4.96 -22.64
N LYS A 287 -4.18 -6.02 -23.38
CA LYS A 287 -5.15 -7.01 -23.87
C LYS A 287 -5.89 -7.75 -22.74
N SER A 288 -5.17 -8.18 -21.73
CA SER A 288 -5.72 -8.90 -20.58
C SER A 288 -5.44 -8.16 -19.29
N ARG A 289 -6.50 -7.74 -18.60
CA ARG A 289 -6.39 -6.99 -17.33
C ARG A 289 -5.62 -7.75 -16.24
N ASN A 290 -5.69 -9.07 -16.23
CA ASN A 290 -5.00 -9.92 -15.26
C ASN A 290 -3.48 -9.99 -15.51
N ARG A 291 -3.01 -9.57 -16.68
CA ARG A 291 -1.60 -9.54 -17.07
C ARG A 291 -1.12 -8.12 -17.47
N ALA A 292 -1.78 -7.08 -16.99
CA ALA A 292 -1.53 -5.70 -17.40
C ALA A 292 -0.57 -4.92 -16.49
N ARG A 293 -0.10 -5.49 -15.37
CA ARG A 293 0.87 -4.85 -14.47
C ARG A 293 2.27 -4.83 -15.07
N LEU A 294 3.08 -3.83 -14.71
CA LEU A 294 4.47 -3.68 -15.16
C LEU A 294 5.30 -4.96 -14.96
N LYS A 295 5.10 -5.66 -13.86
CA LYS A 295 5.80 -6.90 -13.54
C LYS A 295 5.78 -7.97 -14.64
N PHE A 296 4.71 -8.03 -15.44
CA PHE A 296 4.64 -8.98 -16.55
C PHE A 296 5.53 -8.57 -17.72
N LEU A 297 5.64 -7.28 -17.99
CA LEU A 297 6.57 -6.76 -18.99
C LEU A 297 8.03 -7.02 -18.56
N VAL A 298 8.34 -6.70 -17.29
CA VAL A 298 9.69 -6.93 -16.73
C VAL A 298 10.02 -8.42 -16.69
N ALA A 299 9.08 -9.30 -16.35
CA ALA A 299 9.30 -10.75 -16.37
C ALA A 299 9.60 -11.30 -17.77
N ASP A 300 8.96 -10.73 -18.80
CA ASP A 300 9.17 -11.15 -20.20
C ASP A 300 10.46 -10.57 -20.80
N TRP A 301 10.89 -9.38 -20.36
CA TRP A 301 12.08 -8.71 -20.90
C TRP A 301 13.36 -8.97 -20.10
N GLY A 302 13.25 -9.09 -18.78
CA GLY A 302 14.37 -8.99 -17.85
C GLY A 302 14.80 -7.54 -17.60
N ALA A 303 15.60 -7.34 -16.54
CA ALA A 303 16.07 -6.01 -16.14
C ALA A 303 17.01 -5.37 -17.18
N GLU A 304 17.87 -6.16 -17.80
CA GLU A 304 18.85 -5.69 -18.80
C GLU A 304 18.17 -5.07 -20.02
N LYS A 305 17.23 -5.80 -20.65
CA LYS A 305 16.49 -5.26 -21.78
C LYS A 305 15.59 -4.09 -21.39
N PHE A 306 15.02 -4.12 -20.19
CA PHE A 306 14.21 -3.01 -19.70
C PHE A 306 15.04 -1.72 -19.58
N ARG A 307 16.25 -1.84 -19.00
CA ARG A 307 17.24 -0.75 -18.91
C ARG A 307 17.64 -0.24 -20.29
N GLU A 308 17.98 -1.16 -21.22
CA GLU A 308 18.34 -0.79 -22.60
C GLU A 308 17.27 0.07 -23.29
N VAL A 309 16.00 -0.33 -23.21
CA VAL A 309 14.88 0.41 -23.78
C VAL A 309 14.68 1.77 -23.07
N LEU A 310 14.78 1.79 -21.74
CA LEU A 310 14.71 3.02 -20.95
C LEU A 310 15.75 4.04 -21.41
N GLU A 311 17.02 3.65 -21.43
CA GLU A 311 18.13 4.51 -21.79
C GLU A 311 18.04 5.01 -23.24
N LYS A 312 17.78 4.11 -24.20
CA LYS A 312 17.84 4.44 -25.62
C LYS A 312 16.59 5.17 -26.15
N GLU A 313 15.40 4.82 -25.65
CA GLU A 313 14.17 5.32 -26.24
C GLU A 313 13.52 6.44 -25.43
N TYR A 314 13.83 6.57 -24.14
CA TYR A 314 13.14 7.50 -23.25
C TYR A 314 14.06 8.53 -22.60
N LEU A 315 15.26 8.16 -22.17
CA LEU A 315 16.22 9.09 -21.58
C LEU A 315 17.15 9.72 -22.63
N GLY A 316 17.58 8.95 -23.62
CA GLY A 316 18.53 9.39 -24.64
C GLY A 316 20.00 9.36 -24.18
N HIS A 317 20.25 8.89 -22.96
CA HIS A 317 21.60 8.69 -22.39
C HIS A 317 21.64 7.42 -21.55
N ALA A 318 22.83 6.90 -21.32
CA ALA A 318 23.06 5.77 -20.42
C ALA A 318 23.02 6.22 -18.96
N LEU A 319 22.46 5.38 -18.11
CA LEU A 319 22.52 5.55 -16.66
C LEU A 319 23.83 4.98 -16.11
N GLU A 320 24.36 5.60 -15.07
CA GLU A 320 25.54 5.13 -14.35
C GLU A 320 25.28 3.76 -13.71
N ASP A 321 26.27 2.87 -13.71
CA ASP A 321 26.16 1.57 -13.03
C ASP A 321 26.16 1.75 -11.51
N GLY A 322 25.22 1.12 -10.84
CA GLY A 322 25.01 1.24 -9.39
C GLY A 322 25.52 0.04 -8.61
N VAL A 323 25.91 0.28 -7.36
CA VAL A 323 26.22 -0.77 -6.39
C VAL A 323 24.97 -1.39 -5.82
N GLU A 324 25.05 -2.66 -5.43
CA GLU A 324 23.94 -3.32 -4.75
C GLU A 324 23.74 -2.73 -3.35
N PRO A 325 22.48 -2.38 -2.97
CA PRO A 325 22.21 -1.90 -1.63
C PRO A 325 22.58 -2.94 -0.58
N PRO A 326 23.14 -2.54 0.58
CA PRO A 326 23.43 -3.47 1.67
C PRO A 326 22.12 -4.06 2.21
N ALA A 327 22.19 -5.24 2.82
CA ALA A 327 21.04 -5.82 3.50
C ALA A 327 20.55 -4.85 4.60
N PRO A 328 19.22 -4.62 4.73
CA PRO A 328 18.69 -3.71 5.73
C PRO A 328 18.89 -4.27 7.14
N VAL A 329 19.21 -3.37 8.07
CA VAL A 329 19.41 -3.70 9.49
C VAL A 329 18.49 -2.83 10.33
N GLY A 330 17.69 -3.44 11.21
CA GLY A 330 16.80 -2.73 12.13
C GLY A 330 15.32 -2.96 11.86
N GLU A 331 14.51 -2.32 12.71
CA GLU A 331 13.04 -2.44 12.66
C GLU A 331 12.46 -1.44 11.65
N ARG A 332 11.44 -1.89 10.91
CA ARG A 332 10.86 -1.16 9.77
C ARG A 332 9.54 -0.47 10.05
N ASP A 333 8.89 -0.82 11.14
CA ASP A 333 7.52 -0.36 11.43
C ASP A 333 7.45 0.99 12.13
N HIS A 334 8.61 1.52 12.58
CA HIS A 334 8.76 2.79 13.28
C HIS A 334 7.91 2.90 14.57
N ILE A 335 7.62 1.78 15.23
CA ILE A 335 6.92 1.74 16.52
C ILE A 335 7.90 2.02 17.67
N GLY A 336 7.40 2.69 18.72
CA GLY A 336 8.17 3.04 19.91
C GLY A 336 8.74 4.44 19.87
N VAL A 337 9.66 4.72 20.81
CA VAL A 337 10.33 6.01 20.94
C VAL A 337 11.77 5.88 20.46
N ARG A 338 12.18 6.75 19.54
CA ARG A 338 13.56 6.78 19.02
C ARG A 338 14.02 8.18 18.70
N ARG A 339 15.33 8.36 18.68
CA ARG A 339 16.00 9.63 18.37
C ARG A 339 15.85 10.01 16.90
N GLN A 340 15.63 11.31 16.67
CA GLN A 340 15.78 11.97 15.37
C GLN A 340 17.19 12.58 15.24
N ARG A 341 17.52 12.99 14.02
CA ARG A 341 18.82 13.60 13.69
C ARG A 341 19.15 14.84 14.53
N ASP A 342 18.14 15.63 14.88
CA ASP A 342 18.28 16.87 15.65
C ASP A 342 18.33 16.67 17.18
N GLY A 343 18.28 15.41 17.63
CA GLY A 343 18.31 15.04 19.04
C GLY A 343 16.94 15.00 19.73
N ARG A 344 15.86 15.43 19.06
CA ARG A 344 14.48 15.20 19.51
C ARG A 344 14.08 13.74 19.27
N ASN A 345 12.85 13.40 19.56
CA ASN A 345 12.32 12.05 19.39
C ASN A 345 11.15 12.04 18.42
N TYR A 346 10.92 10.87 17.82
CA TYR A 346 9.62 10.50 17.32
C TYR A 346 8.98 9.43 18.20
N VAL A 347 7.66 9.41 18.23
CA VAL A 347 6.85 8.42 18.94
C VAL A 347 5.93 7.73 17.95
N GLY A 348 6.21 6.46 17.65
CA GLY A 348 5.41 5.63 16.77
C GLY A 348 4.45 4.75 17.56
N PHE A 349 3.21 4.61 17.07
CA PHE A 349 2.16 3.85 17.75
C PHE A 349 1.26 3.06 16.81
N ALA A 350 0.65 2.00 17.35
CA ALA A 350 -0.23 1.09 16.65
C ALA A 350 -1.70 1.36 16.96
N PHE A 351 -2.51 1.47 15.91
CA PHE A 351 -3.97 1.43 15.97
C PHE A 351 -4.50 0.01 16.20
N ARG A 352 -5.81 -0.13 16.35
CA ARG A 352 -6.52 -1.41 16.23
C ARG A 352 -6.61 -1.80 14.73
N SER A 353 -5.62 -2.52 14.22
CA SER A 353 -5.50 -2.95 12.82
C SER A 353 -5.68 -1.80 11.80
N GLY A 354 -5.14 -0.61 12.09
CA GLY A 354 -5.25 0.56 11.23
C GLY A 354 -6.64 1.21 11.17
N ARG A 355 -7.64 0.73 11.96
CA ARG A 355 -8.95 1.38 12.13
C ARG A 355 -8.80 2.58 13.05
N THR A 356 -9.44 3.69 12.69
CA THR A 356 -9.47 4.92 13.48
C THR A 356 -10.80 5.66 13.26
N SER A 357 -10.96 6.80 13.90
CA SER A 357 -12.14 7.64 13.78
C SER A 357 -11.77 9.12 13.66
N GLY A 358 -12.69 9.94 13.17
CA GLY A 358 -12.52 11.39 13.12
C GLY A 358 -12.22 11.97 14.50
N LYS A 359 -12.86 11.46 15.56
CA LYS A 359 -12.57 11.84 16.94
C LYS A 359 -11.13 11.50 17.33
N GLU A 360 -10.69 10.26 17.10
CA GLU A 360 -9.36 9.81 17.44
C GLU A 360 -8.28 10.55 16.65
N LEU A 361 -8.50 10.81 15.35
CA LEU A 361 -7.59 11.64 14.54
C LEU A 361 -7.50 13.08 15.06
N THR A 362 -8.60 13.67 15.59
CA THR A 362 -8.57 14.97 16.26
C THR A 362 -7.72 14.93 17.53
N GLU A 363 -7.91 13.92 18.36
CA GLU A 363 -7.13 13.71 19.58
C GLU A 363 -5.63 13.53 19.28
N ILE A 364 -5.29 12.77 18.23
CA ILE A 364 -3.90 12.62 17.76
C ILE A 364 -3.34 13.98 17.31
N ALA A 365 -4.11 14.79 16.58
CA ALA A 365 -3.70 16.12 16.16
C ALA A 365 -3.46 17.07 17.36
N ASP A 366 -4.27 16.95 18.42
CA ASP A 366 -4.10 17.69 19.67
C ASP A 366 -2.81 17.27 20.40
N LEU A 367 -2.55 15.96 20.49
CA LEU A 367 -1.33 15.43 21.12
C LEU A 367 -0.09 15.82 20.33
N ALA A 368 -0.12 15.71 19.00
CA ALA A 368 1.01 16.12 18.16
C ALA A 368 1.33 17.61 18.28
N ALA A 369 0.31 18.47 18.36
CA ALA A 369 0.51 19.92 18.56
C ALA A 369 0.98 20.29 19.97
N ARG A 370 0.60 19.50 20.98
CA ARG A 370 0.96 19.75 22.38
C ARG A 370 2.37 19.30 22.71
N PHE A 371 2.81 18.16 22.19
CA PHE A 371 4.05 17.48 22.59
C PHE A 371 5.12 17.43 21.49
N GLY A 372 4.80 17.80 20.26
CA GLY A 372 5.72 17.81 19.12
C GLY A 372 5.53 19.01 18.22
N SER A 373 5.96 18.93 16.98
CA SER A 373 5.78 19.99 15.97
C SER A 373 4.33 20.14 15.48
N GLY A 374 3.46 19.20 15.81
CA GLY A 374 2.13 19.05 15.23
C GLY A 374 2.09 18.13 14.00
N ASP A 375 3.23 17.84 13.41
CA ASP A 375 3.31 16.97 12.23
C ASP A 375 3.27 15.49 12.62
N VAL A 376 2.57 14.72 11.78
CA VAL A 376 2.48 13.27 11.92
C VAL A 376 2.80 12.59 10.59
N ALA A 377 3.06 11.29 10.62
CA ALA A 377 3.14 10.51 9.38
C ALA A 377 2.53 9.12 9.54
N THR A 378 1.77 8.70 8.54
CA THR A 378 1.29 7.31 8.42
C THR A 378 2.39 6.41 7.90
N THR A 379 2.42 5.15 8.35
CA THR A 379 3.41 4.16 7.93
C THR A 379 2.82 3.13 6.96
N VAL A 380 3.67 2.41 6.25
CA VAL A 380 3.25 1.30 5.38
C VAL A 380 2.73 0.08 6.16
N GLU A 381 2.87 0.09 7.50
CA GLU A 381 2.36 -0.95 8.40
C GLU A 381 1.02 -0.57 9.05
N GLN A 382 0.27 0.38 8.46
CA GLN A 382 -1.02 0.89 9.00
C GLN A 382 -0.90 1.49 10.41
N LYS A 383 0.20 2.18 10.67
CA LYS A 383 0.53 2.82 11.94
C LYS A 383 0.78 4.31 11.74
N MET A 384 1.08 5.04 12.80
CA MET A 384 1.36 6.47 12.71
C MET A 384 2.51 6.86 13.65
N VAL A 385 3.23 7.91 13.29
CA VAL A 385 4.26 8.52 14.12
C VAL A 385 3.96 9.99 14.40
N ILE A 386 4.24 10.45 15.60
CA ILE A 386 4.31 11.86 15.99
C ILE A 386 5.79 12.24 16.02
N ARG A 387 6.14 13.39 15.42
CA ARG A 387 7.52 13.84 15.26
C ARG A 387 7.87 14.97 16.22
N ASP A 388 9.15 15.20 16.38
CA ASP A 388 9.75 16.39 17.01
C ASP A 388 9.40 16.55 18.50
N VAL A 389 9.39 15.44 19.23
CA VAL A 389 9.06 15.38 20.65
C VAL A 389 10.31 15.59 21.50
N ASP A 390 10.30 16.58 22.39
CA ASP A 390 11.38 16.82 23.33
C ASP A 390 11.46 15.72 24.40
N ASP A 391 12.65 15.45 24.93
CA ASP A 391 12.86 14.39 25.95
C ASP A 391 11.95 14.52 27.16
N SER A 392 11.69 15.76 27.60
CA SER A 392 10.82 16.04 28.75
C SER A 392 9.36 15.67 28.53
N ASP A 393 8.91 15.56 27.29
CA ASP A 393 7.52 15.36 26.91
C ASP A 393 7.21 13.92 26.49
N VAL A 394 8.25 13.10 26.25
CA VAL A 394 8.10 11.71 25.76
C VAL A 394 7.20 10.89 26.65
N ASP A 395 7.48 10.83 27.96
CA ASP A 395 6.70 9.96 28.88
C ASP A 395 5.24 10.41 28.96
N ALA A 396 4.99 11.71 29.00
CA ALA A 396 3.65 12.26 29.04
C ALA A 396 2.87 11.96 27.76
N LEU A 397 3.50 12.07 26.58
CA LEU A 397 2.89 11.70 25.31
C LEU A 397 2.60 10.19 25.24
N VAL A 398 3.54 9.36 25.66
CA VAL A 398 3.36 7.89 25.69
C VAL A 398 2.17 7.51 26.55
N ASP A 399 2.06 8.09 27.76
CA ASP A 399 0.94 7.83 28.68
C ASP A 399 -0.40 8.28 28.09
N GLU A 400 -0.44 9.40 27.37
CA GLU A 400 -1.65 9.90 26.72
C GLU A 400 -2.09 8.99 25.56
N LEU A 401 -1.14 8.49 24.77
CA LEU A 401 -1.41 7.55 23.68
C LEU A 401 -1.91 6.20 24.21
N GLU A 402 -1.20 5.63 25.19
CA GLU A 402 -1.57 4.33 25.81
C GLU A 402 -2.98 4.37 26.45
N ARG A 403 -3.37 5.48 27.09
CA ARG A 403 -4.73 5.64 27.65
C ARG A 403 -5.83 5.63 26.60
N ARG A 404 -5.52 5.94 25.35
CA ARG A 404 -6.44 5.94 24.20
C ARG A 404 -6.37 4.65 23.39
N ASP A 405 -5.69 3.63 23.90
CA ASP A 405 -5.42 2.38 23.17
C ASP A 405 -4.62 2.59 21.87
N LEU A 406 -3.88 3.70 21.76
CA LEU A 406 -2.87 3.94 20.73
C LEU A 406 -1.52 3.44 21.26
N ARG A 407 -1.19 2.18 20.95
CA ARG A 407 -0.10 1.47 21.63
C ARG A 407 1.28 1.84 21.10
N VAL A 408 2.06 2.49 21.93
CA VAL A 408 3.49 2.78 21.70
C VAL A 408 4.35 1.55 22.02
N ARG A 409 3.89 0.74 22.99
CA ARG A 409 4.53 -0.51 23.42
C ARG A 409 3.60 -1.71 23.21
N PRO A 410 3.17 -1.97 21.95
CA PRO A 410 2.28 -3.10 21.67
C PRO A 410 3.02 -4.42 21.87
N THR A 411 2.26 -5.49 22.13
CA THR A 411 2.78 -6.85 22.01
C THR A 411 3.26 -7.13 20.58
N VAL A 412 4.06 -8.17 20.40
CA VAL A 412 4.52 -8.58 19.06
C VAL A 412 3.35 -8.92 18.13
N PHE A 413 2.24 -9.43 18.66
CA PHE A 413 1.05 -9.76 17.89
C PHE A 413 0.34 -8.52 17.36
N ARG A 414 0.01 -7.55 18.22
CA ARG A 414 -0.60 -6.29 17.79
C ARG A 414 0.33 -5.48 16.89
N ARG A 415 1.63 -5.49 17.20
CA ARG A 415 2.68 -4.82 16.42
C ARG A 415 2.75 -5.36 15.00
N GLY A 416 2.75 -6.69 14.83
CA GLY A 416 2.94 -7.35 13.55
C GLY A 416 1.66 -7.64 12.78
N THR A 417 0.47 -7.39 13.34
CA THR A 417 -0.80 -7.69 12.66
C THR A 417 -1.26 -6.54 11.76
N MET A 418 -1.70 -6.92 10.55
CA MET A 418 -2.27 -6.00 9.58
C MET A 418 -3.47 -6.64 8.86
N ALA A 419 -4.50 -5.84 8.56
CA ALA A 419 -5.68 -6.29 7.85
C ALA A 419 -6.08 -5.34 6.72
N CYS A 420 -6.63 -5.90 5.63
CA CYS A 420 -7.29 -5.08 4.61
C CYS A 420 -8.69 -4.63 5.09
N THR A 421 -9.40 -3.85 4.28
CA THR A 421 -10.74 -3.33 4.63
C THR A 421 -11.78 -4.44 4.92
N GLY A 422 -11.65 -5.63 4.29
CA GLY A 422 -12.58 -6.73 4.55
C GLY A 422 -13.96 -6.59 3.92
N ILE A 423 -14.85 -7.50 4.32
CA ILE A 423 -16.20 -7.61 3.77
C ILE A 423 -17.12 -6.45 4.19
N GLU A 424 -16.79 -5.75 5.24
CA GLU A 424 -17.59 -4.62 5.74
C GLU A 424 -17.84 -3.55 4.65
N PHE A 425 -16.79 -3.21 3.87
CA PHE A 425 -16.88 -2.18 2.85
C PHE A 425 -16.42 -2.63 1.45
N CYS A 426 -15.61 -3.68 1.35
CA CYS A 426 -15.01 -4.06 0.07
C CYS A 426 -15.87 -5.08 -0.67
N LYS A 427 -16.33 -4.74 -1.88
CA LYS A 427 -17.12 -5.62 -2.75
C LYS A 427 -16.38 -6.88 -3.20
N LEU A 428 -15.05 -6.88 -3.16
CA LEU A 428 -14.22 -8.00 -3.59
C LEU A 428 -13.87 -8.95 -2.44
N ALA A 429 -14.14 -8.55 -1.20
CA ALA A 429 -13.85 -9.38 -0.04
C ALA A 429 -14.85 -10.54 0.09
N ILE A 430 -14.35 -11.64 0.65
CA ILE A 430 -15.09 -12.88 0.88
C ILE A 430 -15.31 -13.08 2.38
N VAL A 431 -14.45 -12.46 3.21
CA VAL A 431 -14.44 -12.64 4.67
C VAL A 431 -14.22 -11.32 5.38
N GLU A 432 -14.59 -11.28 6.66
CA GLU A 432 -14.20 -10.20 7.58
C GLU A 432 -12.68 -10.22 7.82
N THR A 433 -12.08 -9.06 8.03
CA THR A 433 -10.63 -8.99 8.25
C THR A 433 -10.24 -8.05 9.39
N LYS A 434 -10.77 -6.82 9.47
CA LYS A 434 -10.39 -5.83 10.48
C LYS A 434 -10.76 -6.28 11.89
N GLU A 435 -12.04 -6.57 12.11
CA GLU A 435 -12.56 -7.06 13.39
C GLU A 435 -11.89 -8.39 13.75
N ARG A 436 -11.85 -9.31 12.77
CA ARG A 436 -11.22 -10.62 12.95
C ARG A 436 -9.74 -10.52 13.33
N SER A 437 -9.01 -9.56 12.81
CA SER A 437 -7.59 -9.38 13.15
C SER A 437 -7.40 -8.87 14.58
N VAL A 438 -8.33 -8.04 15.06
CA VAL A 438 -8.33 -7.55 16.44
C VAL A 438 -8.62 -8.70 17.41
N GLU A 439 -9.70 -9.44 17.19
CA GLU A 439 -10.03 -10.63 18.00
C GLU A 439 -8.88 -11.63 18.02
N LEU A 440 -8.23 -11.83 16.89
CA LEU A 440 -7.12 -12.77 16.75
C LEU A 440 -5.91 -12.36 17.59
N TYR A 441 -5.42 -11.12 17.46
CA TYR A 441 -4.23 -10.75 18.23
C TYR A 441 -4.52 -10.64 19.73
N GLU A 442 -5.71 -10.19 20.15
CA GLU A 442 -6.11 -10.18 21.57
C GLU A 442 -6.17 -11.60 22.16
N GLU A 443 -6.65 -12.57 21.38
CA GLU A 443 -6.66 -13.97 21.79
C GLU A 443 -5.25 -14.57 21.86
N LEU A 444 -4.36 -14.24 20.91
CA LEU A 444 -2.96 -14.69 20.93
C LEU A 444 -2.19 -14.08 22.11
N GLU A 445 -2.41 -12.81 22.43
CA GLU A 445 -1.85 -12.14 23.61
C GLU A 445 -2.22 -12.87 24.90
N ARG A 446 -3.46 -13.32 25.00
CA ARG A 446 -3.94 -14.07 26.18
C ARG A 446 -3.36 -15.49 26.27
N ARG A 447 -3.20 -16.17 25.11
CA ARG A 447 -2.72 -17.56 25.05
C ARG A 447 -1.20 -17.68 25.15
N LEU A 448 -0.50 -16.72 24.60
CA LEU A 448 0.97 -16.72 24.46
C LEU A 448 1.58 -15.43 25.06
N PRO A 449 1.34 -15.14 26.36
CA PRO A 449 1.77 -13.87 26.97
C PRO A 449 3.29 -13.69 26.97
N ASP A 450 4.05 -14.79 26.94
CA ASP A 450 5.52 -14.78 26.96
C ASP A 450 6.13 -14.93 25.55
N PHE A 451 5.33 -14.77 24.48
CA PHE A 451 5.85 -14.81 23.13
C PHE A 451 6.37 -13.42 22.73
N ASP A 452 7.69 -13.29 22.55
CA ASP A 452 8.42 -12.04 22.34
C ASP A 452 9.09 -11.91 20.97
N THR A 453 9.09 -13.00 20.19
CA THR A 453 9.71 -13.02 18.87
C THR A 453 8.88 -12.24 17.86
N PRO A 454 9.46 -11.26 17.13
CA PRO A 454 8.73 -10.54 16.10
C PRO A 454 8.08 -11.46 15.08
N ILE A 455 6.80 -11.24 14.81
CA ILE A 455 5.99 -12.03 13.89
C ILE A 455 4.99 -11.15 13.14
N THR A 456 4.85 -11.35 11.84
CA THR A 456 3.87 -10.62 11.01
C THR A 456 2.69 -11.52 10.66
N ILE A 457 1.46 -11.01 10.90
CA ILE A 457 0.21 -11.74 10.67
C ILE A 457 -0.71 -10.88 9.80
N ASN A 458 -0.89 -11.24 8.52
CA ASN A 458 -1.61 -10.41 7.57
C ASN A 458 -2.91 -11.06 7.09
N LEU A 459 -4.06 -10.40 7.36
CA LEU A 459 -5.38 -10.88 6.98
C LEU A 459 -5.90 -10.16 5.72
N ASN A 460 -6.29 -10.93 4.72
CA ASN A 460 -6.81 -10.39 3.46
C ASN A 460 -8.15 -11.02 3.09
N GLY A 461 -9.13 -10.19 2.76
CA GLY A 461 -10.48 -10.63 2.40
C GLY A 461 -10.57 -11.30 1.03
N CYS A 462 -9.55 -11.18 0.17
CA CYS A 462 -9.56 -11.73 -1.19
C CYS A 462 -8.13 -11.86 -1.77
N PRO A 463 -7.97 -12.44 -2.99
CA PRO A 463 -6.66 -12.62 -3.62
C PRO A 463 -5.91 -11.32 -4.01
N ASN A 464 -6.51 -10.13 -3.88
CA ASN A 464 -5.87 -8.87 -4.29
C ASN A 464 -4.68 -8.47 -3.42
N SER A 465 -4.53 -9.07 -2.23
CA SER A 465 -3.38 -8.87 -1.34
C SER A 465 -3.18 -7.41 -0.92
N CYS A 466 -4.26 -6.76 -0.49
CA CYS A 466 -4.19 -5.37 -0.03
C CYS A 466 -3.46 -5.22 1.31
N ALA A 467 -3.46 -6.26 2.15
CA ALA A 467 -2.64 -6.36 3.35
C ALA A 467 -1.51 -7.39 3.20
N ARG A 468 -0.98 -7.60 2.00
CA ARG A 468 0.30 -8.26 1.69
C ARG A 468 0.47 -9.67 2.28
N PHE A 469 -0.59 -10.51 2.29
CA PHE A 469 -0.53 -11.84 2.90
C PHE A 469 0.59 -12.74 2.35
N GLN A 470 1.06 -12.51 1.12
CA GLN A 470 2.11 -13.33 0.51
C GLN A 470 3.51 -13.05 1.07
N THR A 471 3.70 -11.93 1.75
CA THR A 471 5.00 -11.48 2.26
C THR A 471 5.04 -11.37 3.79
N ALA A 472 4.04 -11.89 4.47
CA ALA A 472 4.00 -12.01 5.91
C ALA A 472 4.52 -13.38 6.38
N ASP A 473 5.02 -13.44 7.60
CA ASP A 473 5.34 -14.73 8.26
C ASP A 473 4.13 -15.65 8.24
N ILE A 474 2.96 -15.13 8.62
CA ILE A 474 1.68 -15.82 8.58
C ILE A 474 0.70 -14.98 7.76
N GLY A 475 0.37 -15.44 6.58
CA GLY A 475 -0.53 -14.76 5.65
C GLY A 475 -1.85 -15.51 5.46
N PHE A 476 -2.96 -14.80 5.60
CA PHE A 476 -4.31 -15.34 5.42
C PHE A 476 -5.00 -14.70 4.22
N LYS A 477 -5.47 -15.55 3.30
CA LYS A 477 -6.28 -15.15 2.15
C LYS A 477 -7.70 -15.66 2.31
N GLY A 478 -8.68 -14.78 2.38
CA GLY A 478 -10.10 -15.12 2.50
C GLY A 478 -10.58 -16.18 1.51
N SER A 479 -11.37 -17.08 2.01
CA SER A 479 -11.95 -18.22 1.31
C SER A 479 -13.25 -18.63 1.98
N ILE A 480 -14.09 -19.39 1.30
CA ILE A 480 -15.19 -20.11 1.95
C ILE A 480 -14.67 -21.49 2.34
N VAL A 481 -14.95 -21.88 3.58
CA VAL A 481 -14.59 -23.16 4.21
C VAL A 481 -15.85 -23.70 4.88
N ASP A 482 -16.26 -24.91 4.53
CA ASP A 482 -17.45 -25.60 5.07
C ASP A 482 -18.73 -24.72 5.07
N GLY A 483 -18.88 -23.91 4.03
CA GLY A 483 -20.01 -23.01 3.85
C GLY A 483 -19.93 -21.69 4.61
N GLY A 484 -18.91 -21.49 5.45
CA GLY A 484 -18.66 -20.28 6.24
C GLY A 484 -17.40 -19.52 5.84
N GLU A 485 -17.10 -18.48 6.58
CA GLU A 485 -15.86 -17.71 6.41
C GLU A 485 -14.64 -18.49 6.90
N GLY A 486 -13.57 -18.42 6.14
CA GLY A 486 -12.30 -19.04 6.50
C GLY A 486 -11.16 -18.54 5.61
N TYR A 487 -10.00 -19.13 5.74
CA TYR A 487 -8.78 -18.63 5.12
C TYR A 487 -7.92 -19.74 4.53
N GLN A 488 -7.36 -19.46 3.36
CA GLN A 488 -6.21 -20.19 2.83
C GLN A 488 -4.94 -19.66 3.48
N VAL A 489 -4.14 -20.55 4.04
CA VAL A 489 -2.90 -20.22 4.76
C VAL A 489 -1.71 -20.10 3.81
N HIS A 490 -0.85 -19.12 4.08
CA HIS A 490 0.47 -18.90 3.48
C HIS A 490 1.48 -18.65 4.60
N LEU A 491 2.58 -19.39 4.67
CA LEU A 491 3.57 -19.29 5.74
C LEU A 491 4.97 -18.98 5.22
N GLY A 492 5.74 -18.20 5.99
CA GLY A 492 7.15 -17.94 5.74
C GLY A 492 7.43 -16.95 4.60
N GLY A 493 6.51 -15.99 4.39
CA GLY A 493 6.79 -14.84 3.53
C GLY A 493 7.73 -13.85 4.19
N SER A 494 8.54 -13.14 3.39
CA SER A 494 9.45 -12.10 3.86
C SER A 494 9.74 -11.09 2.76
N VAL A 495 9.91 -9.83 3.14
CA VAL A 495 10.38 -8.71 2.30
C VAL A 495 11.48 -7.97 3.06
N ALA A 496 12.54 -8.64 3.38
CA ALA A 496 13.55 -8.09 4.25
C ALA A 496 14.97 -8.43 3.77
N GLY A 497 15.44 -7.73 2.74
CA GLY A 497 16.84 -7.84 2.35
C GLY A 497 17.21 -9.22 1.82
N GLY A 498 18.28 -9.83 2.30
CA GLY A 498 18.82 -11.09 1.75
C GLY A 498 17.91 -12.33 1.84
N ASP A 499 16.74 -12.23 2.46
CA ASP A 499 15.84 -13.36 2.69
C ASP A 499 14.41 -13.13 2.16
N VAL A 500 14.32 -12.50 0.98
CA VAL A 500 13.04 -12.18 0.33
C VAL A 500 12.37 -13.45 -0.21
N ALA A 501 11.15 -13.73 0.25
CA ALA A 501 10.39 -14.90 -0.16
C ALA A 501 8.88 -14.67 -0.12
N PHE A 502 8.15 -15.33 -1.02
CA PHE A 502 6.69 -15.45 -0.86
C PHE A 502 6.36 -16.62 0.07
N GLY A 503 5.36 -16.38 0.92
CA GLY A 503 4.83 -17.41 1.80
C GLY A 503 4.41 -18.67 1.05
N ARG A 504 4.84 -19.81 1.55
CA ARG A 504 4.48 -21.13 1.06
C ARG A 504 2.99 -21.35 1.22
N LYS A 505 2.29 -21.53 0.11
CA LYS A 505 0.88 -21.94 0.14
C LYS A 505 0.78 -23.41 0.50
N LEU A 506 0.18 -23.71 1.66
CA LEU A 506 -0.10 -25.08 2.05
C LEU A 506 -1.33 -25.60 1.29
N ARG A 507 -1.12 -26.57 0.42
CA ARG A 507 -2.18 -27.13 -0.44
C ARG A 507 -3.22 -27.87 0.40
N GLY A 508 -4.50 -27.56 0.19
CA GLY A 508 -5.59 -28.19 0.93
C GLY A 508 -5.81 -27.63 2.34
N LEU A 509 -4.84 -26.95 2.92
CA LEU A 509 -5.01 -26.36 4.24
C LEU A 509 -5.81 -25.06 4.15
N LYS A 510 -7.01 -25.12 4.67
CA LYS A 510 -7.87 -23.98 4.92
C LYS A 510 -8.32 -24.06 6.38
N VAL A 511 -8.39 -22.92 7.01
CA VAL A 511 -8.78 -22.80 8.43
C VAL A 511 -10.05 -21.95 8.49
N THR A 512 -11.03 -22.37 9.26
CA THR A 512 -12.22 -21.55 9.52
C THR A 512 -11.83 -20.33 10.37
N SER A 513 -12.65 -19.30 10.34
CA SER A 513 -12.41 -18.11 11.17
C SER A 513 -12.30 -18.43 12.67
N ALA A 514 -13.05 -19.42 13.14
CA ALA A 514 -13.05 -19.85 14.55
C ALA A 514 -11.77 -20.59 14.94
N GLU A 515 -11.17 -21.34 14.02
CA GLU A 515 -9.97 -22.16 14.27
C GLU A 515 -8.66 -21.36 14.15
N LEU A 516 -8.70 -20.10 13.69
CA LEU A 516 -7.48 -19.29 13.51
C LEU A 516 -6.58 -19.22 14.74
N PRO A 517 -7.09 -18.93 15.97
CA PRO A 517 -6.23 -18.84 17.14
C PRO A 517 -5.56 -20.19 17.47
N ASP A 518 -6.29 -21.30 17.40
CA ASP A 518 -5.77 -22.64 17.71
C ASP A 518 -4.68 -23.06 16.71
N TYR A 519 -4.91 -22.76 15.44
CA TYR A 519 -3.96 -23.02 14.37
C TYR A 519 -2.66 -22.23 14.57
N ILE A 520 -2.75 -20.92 14.80
CA ILE A 520 -1.58 -20.06 14.95
C ILE A 520 -0.81 -20.42 16.22
N GLU A 521 -1.49 -20.60 17.34
CA GLU A 521 -0.86 -21.01 18.60
C GLU A 521 -0.02 -22.28 18.42
N ARG A 522 -0.59 -23.32 17.80
CA ARG A 522 0.14 -24.57 17.53
C ARG A 522 1.38 -24.34 16.67
N VAL A 523 1.27 -23.59 15.58
CA VAL A 523 2.38 -23.31 14.66
C VAL A 523 3.48 -22.51 15.37
N LEU A 524 3.12 -21.51 16.19
CA LEU A 524 4.09 -20.69 16.94
C LEU A 524 4.77 -21.49 18.05
N LEU A 525 4.07 -22.40 18.73
CA LEU A 525 4.67 -23.30 19.70
C LEU A 525 5.66 -24.28 19.05
N ASN A 526 5.31 -24.83 17.88
CA ASN A 526 6.22 -25.67 17.11
C ASN A 526 7.45 -24.89 16.62
N TYR A 527 7.28 -23.65 16.18
CA TYR A 527 8.39 -22.75 15.84
C TYR A 527 9.32 -22.53 17.04
N ARG A 528 8.76 -22.14 18.19
CA ARG A 528 9.55 -21.90 19.41
C ARG A 528 10.33 -23.13 19.88
N ALA A 529 9.75 -24.31 19.71
CA ALA A 529 10.39 -25.56 20.09
C ALA A 529 11.44 -26.07 19.08
N GLY A 530 11.29 -25.73 17.80
CA GLY A 530 12.08 -26.30 16.70
C GLY A 530 12.99 -25.33 15.96
N ARG A 531 13.02 -24.04 16.31
CA ARG A 531 13.90 -23.05 15.69
C ARG A 531 15.35 -23.19 16.22
N ASN A 532 16.31 -22.84 15.38
CA ASN A 532 17.68 -22.60 15.80
C ASN A 532 17.78 -21.21 16.48
N ASP A 533 18.91 -20.93 17.14
CA ASP A 533 19.19 -19.62 17.72
C ASP A 533 19.09 -18.54 16.64
N ASP A 534 18.40 -17.44 16.94
CA ASP A 534 18.17 -16.28 16.05
C ASP A 534 17.50 -16.59 14.70
N GLU A 535 16.97 -17.78 14.49
CA GLU A 535 16.28 -18.16 13.26
C GLU A 535 14.92 -17.46 13.14
N SER A 536 14.71 -16.75 12.04
CA SER A 536 13.41 -16.13 11.74
C SER A 536 12.33 -17.19 11.47
N PHE A 537 11.06 -16.81 11.69
CA PHE A 537 9.92 -17.69 11.38
C PHE A 537 9.92 -18.10 9.89
N ALA A 538 10.20 -17.16 8.99
CA ALA A 538 10.26 -17.44 7.56
C ALA A 538 11.34 -18.47 7.21
N SER A 539 12.52 -18.39 7.82
CA SER A 539 13.60 -19.36 7.61
C SER A 539 13.25 -20.74 8.17
N TRP A 540 12.66 -20.78 9.36
CA TRP A 540 12.21 -22.02 9.97
C TRP A 540 11.14 -22.73 9.11
N VAL A 541 10.12 -22.01 8.62
CA VAL A 541 9.06 -22.59 7.77
C VAL A 541 9.63 -23.25 6.51
N ARG A 542 10.71 -22.72 5.94
CA ARG A 542 11.31 -23.29 4.73
C ARG A 542 11.92 -24.67 4.95
N ARG A 543 12.43 -24.96 6.16
CA ARG A 543 13.05 -26.24 6.51
C ARG A 543 12.14 -27.16 7.35
N ALA A 544 11.10 -26.61 7.96
CA ALA A 544 10.21 -27.37 8.82
C ALA A 544 9.47 -28.48 8.06
N ASP A 545 9.29 -29.61 8.73
CA ASP A 545 8.41 -30.66 8.24
C ASP A 545 6.97 -30.14 8.11
N GLU A 546 6.26 -30.57 7.07
CA GLU A 546 4.90 -30.10 6.79
C GLU A 546 3.92 -30.40 7.94
N SER A 547 4.13 -31.50 8.68
CA SER A 547 3.31 -31.85 9.85
C SER A 547 3.40 -30.87 11.01
N LEU A 548 4.47 -30.05 11.08
CA LEU A 548 4.65 -29.03 12.12
C LEU A 548 3.94 -27.71 11.80
N ILE A 549 3.58 -27.53 10.52
CA ILE A 549 3.00 -26.27 10.01
C ILE A 549 1.58 -26.42 9.43
N GLN A 550 1.06 -27.65 9.37
CA GLN A 550 -0.32 -27.96 8.94
C GLN A 550 -1.37 -27.82 10.03
#